data_8b047c047f12938ee1c15ddf74fe19f3
#
_entry.id   8b047c047f12938ee1c15ddf74fe19f3
#
_cell.length_a   1.000
_cell.length_b   1.000
_cell.length_c   1.000
_cell.angle_alpha   90.00
_cell.angle_beta   90.00
_cell.angle_gamma   90.00
#
_symmetry.space_group_name_H-M   'P 1'
#
loop_
_entity.id
_entity.type
_entity.pdbx_description
1 polymer ?
#
loop_
_entity_poly.entity_id
_entity_poly.type
_entity_poly.pdbx_seq_one_letter_code
_entity_poly.pdbx_strand_id
1 'polypeptide(L)'
;MKFDYELEEENHFTIIYFKGNLIEKYEAENILTEVNELILEKKNNFILNFKEFDYINSSGLNVLLNILTKSRTSGGEAIICEVSEKLKNLFIITKLDAVFLQTSTLDEAKNKFNEKAQLP
;
A
#
# COMPACT_ATOMS: atom_id res chain seq x y z
N MET A 1 3.47 13.56 -13.49
CA MET A 1 2.82 12.39 -14.10
C MET A 1 1.56 12.05 -13.35
N LYS A 2 0.52 11.72 -14.05
CA LYS A 2 -0.74 11.32 -13.41
C LYS A 2 -0.57 10.06 -12.61
N PHE A 3 -1.42 9.88 -11.62
CA PHE A 3 -1.47 8.66 -10.84
C PHE A 3 -1.89 7.47 -11.71
N ASP A 4 -1.17 6.38 -11.55
CA ASP A 4 -1.52 5.10 -12.16
C ASP A 4 -1.09 3.99 -11.22
N TYR A 5 -1.57 2.78 -11.44
CA TYR A 5 -1.19 1.65 -10.61
C TYR A 5 -1.36 0.34 -11.38
N GLU A 6 -0.66 -0.69 -10.93
CA GLU A 6 -0.79 -2.05 -11.45
C GLU A 6 -0.89 -3.01 -10.28
N LEU A 7 -1.65 -4.09 -10.46
CA LEU A 7 -1.82 -5.14 -9.47
C LEU A 7 -1.10 -6.41 -9.92
N GLU A 8 -0.48 -7.11 -8.95
CA GLU A 8 0.10 -8.43 -9.17
C GLU A 8 -0.29 -9.31 -7.99
N GLU A 9 -1.12 -10.33 -8.25
CA GLU A 9 -1.56 -11.25 -7.21
C GLU A 9 -0.57 -12.39 -7.03
N GLU A 10 -0.23 -12.69 -5.77
CA GLU A 10 0.59 -13.83 -5.40
C GLU A 10 -0.17 -14.67 -4.36
N ASN A 11 0.42 -15.78 -3.89
CA ASN A 11 -0.29 -16.73 -3.01
C ASN A 11 -0.78 -16.13 -1.70
N HIS A 12 0.01 -15.23 -1.09
CA HIS A 12 -0.26 -14.74 0.27
C HIS A 12 -0.51 -13.24 0.33
N PHE A 13 -0.43 -12.55 -0.79
CA PHE A 13 -0.56 -11.09 -0.84
C PHE A 13 -0.80 -10.61 -2.27
N THR A 14 -1.25 -9.38 -2.40
CA THR A 14 -1.34 -8.68 -3.68
C THR A 14 -0.40 -7.47 -3.64
N ILE A 15 0.42 -7.32 -4.68
CA ILE A 15 1.29 -6.15 -4.81
C ILE A 15 0.56 -5.10 -5.61
N ILE A 16 0.56 -3.86 -5.11
CA ILE A 16 0.04 -2.71 -5.83
C ILE A 16 1.22 -1.80 -6.15
N TYR A 17 1.53 -1.66 -7.42
CA TYR A 17 2.62 -0.79 -7.88
C TYR A 17 2.03 0.60 -8.13
N PHE A 18 2.35 1.55 -7.26
CA PHE A 18 1.90 2.94 -7.40
C PHE A 18 2.84 3.69 -8.33
N LYS A 19 2.29 4.54 -9.18
CA LYS A 19 3.07 5.34 -10.15
C LYS A 19 2.60 6.78 -10.17
N GLY A 20 3.52 7.70 -10.34
CA GLY A 20 3.23 9.12 -10.54
C GLY A 20 2.89 9.86 -9.26
N ASN A 21 1.89 10.71 -9.35
CA ASN A 21 1.46 11.61 -8.27
C ASN A 21 -0.01 11.39 -7.94
N LEU A 22 -0.31 11.21 -6.67
CA LEU A 22 -1.70 11.07 -6.22
C LEU A 22 -2.14 12.36 -5.54
N ILE A 23 -2.92 13.15 -6.25
CA ILE A 23 -3.35 14.48 -5.83
C ILE A 23 -4.85 14.53 -5.56
N GLU A 24 -5.66 13.91 -6.41
CA GLU A 24 -7.10 13.95 -6.31
C GLU A 24 -7.66 12.59 -5.91
N LYS A 25 -8.61 12.61 -4.96
CA LYS A 25 -9.22 11.38 -4.47
C LYS A 25 -9.87 10.55 -5.59
N TYR A 26 -10.48 11.20 -6.57
CA TYR A 26 -11.15 10.47 -7.65
C TYR A 26 -10.18 9.63 -8.49
N GLU A 27 -8.90 10.01 -8.52
CA GLU A 27 -7.88 9.23 -9.25
C GLU A 27 -7.67 7.84 -8.64
N ALA A 28 -8.05 7.67 -7.38
CA ALA A 28 -7.86 6.42 -6.65
C ALA A 28 -9.15 5.60 -6.50
N GLU A 29 -10.26 6.03 -7.10
CA GLU A 29 -11.53 5.31 -6.97
C GLU A 29 -11.43 3.86 -7.46
N ASN A 30 -10.75 3.64 -8.57
CA ASN A 30 -10.59 2.30 -9.13
C ASN A 30 -9.77 1.40 -8.22
N ILE A 31 -8.68 1.92 -7.65
CA ILE A 31 -7.83 1.12 -6.76
C ILE A 31 -8.59 0.74 -5.48
N LEU A 32 -9.39 1.65 -4.93
CA LEU A 32 -10.19 1.36 -3.74
C LEU A 32 -11.26 0.31 -4.04
N THR A 33 -11.88 0.37 -5.20
CA THR A 33 -12.86 -0.62 -5.65
C THR A 33 -12.21 -2.00 -5.76
N GLU A 34 -11.03 -2.08 -6.40
CA GLU A 34 -10.32 -3.35 -6.57
C GLU A 34 -9.85 -3.92 -5.23
N VAL A 35 -9.38 -3.07 -4.32
CA VAL A 35 -8.99 -3.50 -2.97
C VAL A 35 -10.20 -4.09 -2.24
N ASN A 36 -11.36 -3.43 -2.32
CA ASN A 36 -12.58 -3.96 -1.70
C ASN A 36 -12.98 -5.32 -2.29
N GLU A 37 -12.89 -5.48 -3.59
CA GLU A 37 -13.22 -6.74 -4.25
C GLU A 37 -12.27 -7.87 -3.81
N LEU A 38 -10.98 -7.57 -3.70
CA LEU A 38 -10.00 -8.55 -3.23
C LEU A 38 -10.26 -8.95 -1.78
N ILE A 39 -10.61 -8.00 -0.93
CA ILE A 39 -10.94 -8.28 0.47
C ILE A 39 -12.17 -9.18 0.57
N LEU A 40 -13.17 -8.97 -0.28
CA LEU A 40 -14.35 -9.85 -0.32
C LEU A 40 -13.99 -11.28 -0.70
N GLU A 41 -12.90 -11.46 -1.47
CA GLU A 41 -12.38 -12.77 -1.82
C GLU A 41 -11.39 -13.31 -0.76
N LYS A 42 -11.30 -12.66 0.39
CA LYS A 42 -10.39 -12.98 1.49
C LYS A 42 -8.91 -12.78 1.14
N LYS A 43 -8.63 -11.94 0.13
CA LYS A 43 -7.27 -11.52 -0.23
C LYS A 43 -7.03 -10.16 0.41
N ASN A 44 -6.66 -10.18 1.68
CA ASN A 44 -6.63 -8.98 2.53
C ASN A 44 -5.24 -8.53 2.93
N ASN A 45 -4.19 -9.08 2.33
CA ASN A 45 -2.82 -8.67 2.52
C ASN A 45 -2.30 -7.96 1.28
N PHE A 46 -1.72 -6.77 1.47
CA PHE A 46 -1.27 -5.94 0.36
C PHE A 46 0.15 -5.44 0.59
N ILE A 47 0.91 -5.36 -0.50
CA ILE A 47 2.19 -4.66 -0.52
C ILE A 47 2.01 -3.46 -1.42
N LEU A 48 2.26 -2.26 -0.90
CA LEU A 48 2.18 -1.02 -1.65
C LEU A 48 3.60 -0.64 -2.06
N ASN A 49 3.93 -0.85 -3.33
CA ASN A 49 5.25 -0.57 -3.86
C ASN A 49 5.32 0.85 -4.41
N PHE A 50 6.16 1.68 -3.81
CA PHE A 50 6.27 3.11 -4.12
C PHE A 50 7.51 3.46 -4.94
N LYS A 51 8.16 2.49 -5.56
CA LYS A 51 9.39 2.75 -6.31
C LYS A 51 9.23 3.83 -7.38
N GLU A 52 8.09 3.86 -8.05
CA GLU A 52 7.79 4.84 -9.10
C GLU A 52 6.76 5.88 -8.68
N PHE A 53 6.53 6.01 -7.37
CA PHE A 53 5.56 6.94 -6.81
C PHE A 53 6.27 8.18 -6.31
N ASP A 54 5.97 9.35 -6.90
CA ASP A 54 6.75 10.56 -6.70
C ASP A 54 6.17 11.52 -5.67
N TYR A 55 4.85 11.62 -5.59
CA TYR A 55 4.24 12.63 -4.74
C TYR A 55 2.84 12.23 -4.31
N ILE A 56 2.46 12.68 -3.10
CA ILE A 56 1.14 12.48 -2.54
C ILE A 56 0.79 13.70 -1.69
N ASN A 57 -0.46 14.13 -1.75
CA ASN A 57 -0.96 15.21 -0.89
C ASN A 57 -1.87 14.63 0.20
N SER A 58 -2.53 15.50 0.97
CA SER A 58 -3.40 15.07 2.08
C SER A 58 -4.55 14.18 1.61
N SER A 59 -5.16 14.47 0.47
CA SER A 59 -6.22 13.63 -0.09
C SER A 59 -5.70 12.25 -0.44
N GLY A 60 -4.50 12.18 -1.03
CA GLY A 60 -3.85 10.92 -1.35
C GLY A 60 -3.48 10.13 -0.09
N LEU A 61 -3.00 10.81 0.95
CA LEU A 61 -2.70 10.16 2.23
C LEU A 61 -3.94 9.47 2.80
N ASN A 62 -5.10 10.09 2.66
CA ASN A 62 -6.36 9.47 3.10
C ASN A 62 -6.67 8.19 2.32
N VAL A 63 -6.30 8.12 1.05
CA VAL A 63 -6.46 6.90 0.25
C VAL A 63 -5.59 5.78 0.82
N LEU A 64 -4.33 6.08 1.15
CA LEU A 64 -3.43 5.09 1.76
C LEU A 64 -3.97 4.60 3.09
N LEU A 65 -4.45 5.52 3.93
CA LEU A 65 -5.06 5.17 5.22
C LEU A 65 -6.29 4.30 5.03
N ASN A 66 -7.07 4.55 4.00
CA ASN A 66 -8.25 3.77 3.66
C ASN A 66 -7.87 2.32 3.33
N ILE A 67 -6.86 2.14 2.49
CA ILE A 67 -6.37 0.80 2.12
C ILE A 67 -5.87 0.07 3.38
N LEU A 68 -5.07 0.74 4.19
CA LEU A 68 -4.52 0.19 5.42
C LEU A 68 -5.64 -0.24 6.39
N THR A 69 -6.59 0.65 6.64
CA THR A 69 -7.69 0.39 7.56
C THR A 69 -8.54 -0.80 7.10
N LYS A 70 -8.89 -0.83 5.82
CA LYS A 70 -9.68 -1.92 5.25
C LYS A 70 -8.94 -3.26 5.34
N SER A 71 -7.65 -3.26 5.08
CA SER A 71 -6.81 -4.46 5.19
C SER A 71 -6.82 -4.98 6.62
N ARG A 72 -6.54 -4.11 7.59
CA ARG A 72 -6.47 -4.48 9.01
C ARG A 72 -7.81 -4.91 9.58
N THR A 73 -8.87 -4.20 9.23
CA THR A 73 -10.22 -4.51 9.69
C THR A 73 -10.67 -5.89 9.21
N SER A 74 -10.21 -6.31 8.05
CA SER A 74 -10.55 -7.63 7.48
C SER A 74 -9.60 -8.75 7.94
N GLY A 75 -8.68 -8.44 8.85
CA GLY A 75 -7.74 -9.42 9.39
C GLY A 75 -6.42 -9.54 8.65
N GLY A 76 -6.16 -8.63 7.70
CA GLY A 76 -4.92 -8.60 6.94
C GLY A 76 -4.00 -7.46 7.35
N GLU A 77 -3.11 -7.09 6.44
CA GLU A 77 -2.15 -6.02 6.65
C GLU A 77 -1.77 -5.38 5.32
N ALA A 78 -1.28 -4.15 5.36
CA ALA A 78 -0.71 -3.48 4.20
C ALA A 78 0.69 -3.00 4.57
N ILE A 79 1.68 -3.41 3.77
CA ILE A 79 3.09 -3.04 3.97
C ILE A 79 3.50 -2.13 2.83
N ILE A 80 4.14 -1.00 3.16
CA ILE A 80 4.67 -0.07 2.17
C ILE A 80 6.17 -0.33 1.99
N CYS A 81 6.64 -0.35 0.75
CA CYS A 81 8.06 -0.56 0.46
C CYS A 81 8.55 0.36 -0.65
N GLU A 82 9.86 0.44 -0.82
CA GLU A 82 10.53 1.24 -1.85
C GLU A 82 10.16 2.72 -1.77
N VAL A 83 10.02 3.26 -0.55
CA VAL A 83 9.62 4.64 -0.31
C VAL A 83 10.80 5.58 -0.56
N SER A 84 10.58 6.63 -1.36
CA SER A 84 11.61 7.65 -1.60
C SER A 84 11.88 8.47 -0.34
N GLU A 85 13.04 9.13 -0.28
CA GLU A 85 13.37 10.01 0.85
C GLU A 85 12.34 11.13 1.00
N LYS A 86 11.84 11.64 -0.10
CA LYS A 86 10.83 12.71 -0.09
C LYS A 86 9.54 12.22 0.59
N LEU A 87 9.08 11.03 0.26
CA LEU A 87 7.87 10.48 0.87
C LEU A 87 8.10 10.05 2.31
N LYS A 88 9.30 9.53 2.64
CA LYS A 88 9.66 9.23 4.02
C LYS A 88 9.56 10.47 4.89
N ASN A 89 10.12 11.58 4.42
CA ASN A 89 10.05 12.84 5.14
C ASN A 89 8.61 13.31 5.34
N LEU A 90 7.78 13.15 4.32
CA LEU A 90 6.36 13.50 4.41
C LEU A 90 5.66 12.66 5.49
N PHE A 91 5.93 11.37 5.56
CA PHE A 91 5.35 10.50 6.57
C PHE A 91 5.80 10.89 7.97
N ILE A 92 7.06 11.29 8.14
CA ILE A 92 7.57 11.75 9.43
C ILE A 92 6.88 13.06 9.85
N ILE A 93 6.79 14.03 8.95
CA ILE A 93 6.16 15.33 9.22
C ILE A 93 4.68 15.16 9.59
N THR A 94 3.98 14.26 8.93
CA THR A 94 2.56 13.99 9.17
C THR A 94 2.34 12.99 10.31
N LYS A 95 3.41 12.45 10.89
CA LYS A 95 3.38 11.44 11.96
C LYS A 95 2.75 10.12 11.52
N LEU A 96 2.74 9.85 10.23
CA LEU A 96 2.21 8.61 9.68
C LEU A 96 3.24 7.49 9.59
N ASP A 97 4.52 7.81 9.80
CA ASP A 97 5.59 6.81 9.82
C ASP A 97 5.37 5.74 10.91
N ALA A 98 4.70 6.10 12.00
CA ALA A 98 4.38 5.15 13.07
C ALA A 98 3.10 4.33 12.78
N VAL A 99 2.30 4.76 11.81
CA VAL A 99 1.02 4.12 11.46
C VAL A 99 1.22 3.04 10.40
N PHE A 100 2.07 3.32 9.40
CA PHE A 100 2.32 2.39 8.31
C PHE A 100 3.46 1.42 8.65
N LEU A 101 3.24 0.15 8.37
CA LEU A 101 4.31 -0.84 8.40
C LEU A 101 5.12 -0.68 7.11
N GLN A 102 6.42 -0.49 7.24
CA GLN A 102 7.29 -0.22 6.10
C GLN A 102 8.48 -1.17 6.07
N THR A 103 8.91 -1.51 4.86
CA THR A 103 10.19 -2.19 4.62
C THR A 103 10.96 -1.39 3.58
N SER A 104 12.28 -1.59 3.52
CA SER A 104 13.11 -0.88 2.55
C SER A 104 12.88 -1.40 1.13
N THR A 105 12.75 -2.71 0.96
CA THR A 105 12.65 -3.34 -0.35
C THR A 105 11.38 -4.18 -0.49
N LEU A 106 11.01 -4.43 -1.74
CA LEU A 106 9.89 -5.31 -2.07
C LEU A 106 10.13 -6.73 -1.52
N ASP A 107 11.36 -7.24 -1.63
CA ASP A 107 11.67 -8.58 -1.14
C ASP A 107 11.48 -8.70 0.36
N GLU A 108 11.85 -7.69 1.11
CA GLU A 108 11.62 -7.67 2.56
C GLU A 108 10.13 -7.70 2.89
N ALA A 109 9.31 -6.97 2.13
CA ALA A 109 7.86 -6.97 2.32
C ALA A 109 7.27 -8.34 2.01
N LYS A 110 7.68 -8.96 0.91
CA LYS A 110 7.26 -10.31 0.54
C LYS A 110 7.62 -11.32 1.62
N ASN A 111 8.83 -11.24 2.15
CA ASN A 111 9.30 -12.15 3.19
C ASN A 111 8.46 -12.06 4.45
N LYS A 112 8.02 -10.88 4.84
CA LYS A 112 7.18 -10.72 6.02
C LYS A 112 5.86 -11.51 5.90
N PHE A 113 5.21 -11.44 4.75
CA PHE A 113 3.97 -12.19 4.53
C PHE A 113 4.23 -13.68 4.39
N ASN A 114 5.28 -14.07 3.69
CA ASN A 114 5.63 -15.48 3.50
C ASN A 114 6.04 -16.15 4.80
N GLU A 115 6.79 -15.48 5.65
CA GLU A 115 7.15 -15.99 6.98
C GLU A 115 5.90 -16.20 7.84
N LYS A 116 4.99 -15.23 7.83
CA LYS A 116 3.74 -15.33 8.59
C LYS A 116 2.88 -16.49 8.10
N ALA A 117 2.84 -16.73 6.79
CA ALA A 117 2.07 -17.82 6.19
C ALA A 117 2.63 -19.20 6.54
N GLN A 118 3.91 -19.29 6.91
CA GLN A 118 4.56 -20.55 7.29
C GLN A 118 4.35 -20.90 8.76
N LEU A 119 3.82 -19.98 9.56
CA LEU A 119 3.56 -20.25 10.97
C LEU A 119 2.36 -21.19 11.11
N PRO A 120 2.42 -22.19 12.04
CA PRO A 120 1.30 -23.10 12.28
C PRO A 120 0.09 -22.39 12.88
#